data_96b84601d78ae88c0f56f64564177f1b
#
_entry.id   96b84601d78ae88c0f56f64564177f1b
#
_cell.length_a   1.000
_cell.length_b   1.000
_cell.length_c   1.000
_cell.angle_alpha   90.00
_cell.angle_beta   90.00
_cell.angle_gamma   90.00
#
_symmetry.space_group_name_H-M   'P 1'
#
loop_
_entity.id
_entity.type
_entity.pdbx_description
1 polymer ?
#
loop_
_entity_poly.entity_id
_entity_poly.type
_entity_poly.pdbx_seq_one_letter_code
_entity_poly.pdbx_strand_id
1 'polypeptide(L)'
;MTKVILITGASAGIGKETAKYLAEQGHTVYAAARRVEKMQDLTKFGVKILAMDVTDDATMINGVNEILKNENRIDVLVNNAGYGSYGALEDVPISEAKHQFEVNIFGLARLTQLALPQMRKQSSGTIINVSSMGGRFGEPHGAWYHASKFALEGLSDSLRMELKQFGINVIVIQPGSINTEWIDIAQDNLLKTSGDSAYKKSAEAHDKFYAKVKGSHPIVIAKTIAKAIAANRPKTRYAAGSMAKPLLFFRKIASDRIFDAIMMNNYK
;
A
#
# COMPACT_ATOMS: atom_id res chain seq x y z
N MET A 1 -12.99 -20.53 -7.53
CA MET A 1 -14.11 -19.61 -7.92
C MET A 1 -13.52 -18.29 -8.35
N THR A 2 -13.99 -17.77 -9.48
CA THR A 2 -13.65 -16.41 -9.95
C THR A 2 -14.15 -15.37 -8.95
N LYS A 3 -13.35 -14.34 -8.67
CA LYS A 3 -13.69 -13.23 -7.75
C LYS A 3 -13.67 -11.92 -8.52
N VAL A 4 -14.49 -10.96 -8.10
CA VAL A 4 -14.47 -9.57 -8.56
C VAL A 4 -13.57 -8.78 -7.62
N ILE A 5 -12.50 -8.19 -8.16
CA ILE A 5 -11.41 -7.58 -7.41
C ILE A 5 -11.19 -6.15 -7.86
N LEU A 6 -11.27 -5.19 -6.94
CA LEU A 6 -10.87 -3.80 -7.18
C LEU A 6 -9.48 -3.57 -6.60
N ILE A 7 -8.57 -2.98 -7.40
CA ILE A 7 -7.19 -2.69 -7.00
C ILE A 7 -6.89 -1.21 -7.27
N THR A 8 -6.54 -0.45 -6.23
CA THR A 8 -6.14 0.95 -6.37
C THR A 8 -4.63 1.10 -6.57
N GLY A 9 -4.19 2.21 -7.17
CA GLY A 9 -2.78 2.46 -7.45
C GLY A 9 -2.19 1.49 -8.48
N ALA A 10 -3.02 1.03 -9.44
CA ALA A 10 -2.66 -0.01 -10.40
C ALA A 10 -1.91 0.50 -11.64
N SER A 11 -1.52 1.78 -11.69
CA SER A 11 -0.77 2.33 -12.83
C SER A 11 0.71 1.91 -12.87
N ALA A 12 1.26 1.43 -11.75
CA ALA A 12 2.66 1.03 -11.65
C ALA A 12 2.91 0.02 -10.51
N GLY A 13 4.11 -0.52 -10.44
CA GLY A 13 4.65 -1.26 -9.32
C GLY A 13 3.78 -2.43 -8.83
N ILE A 14 3.55 -2.48 -7.52
CA ILE A 14 2.83 -3.57 -6.86
C ILE A 14 1.39 -3.70 -7.39
N GLY A 15 0.67 -2.58 -7.52
CA GLY A 15 -0.72 -2.58 -7.97
C GLY A 15 -0.88 -3.11 -9.39
N LYS A 16 -0.02 -2.65 -10.31
CA LYS A 16 -0.03 -3.08 -11.72
C LYS A 16 0.26 -4.58 -11.85
N GLU A 17 1.32 -5.03 -11.19
CA GLU A 17 1.71 -6.44 -11.21
C GLU A 17 0.65 -7.34 -10.55
N THR A 18 0.00 -6.86 -9.49
CA THR A 18 -1.10 -7.59 -8.84
C THR A 18 -2.31 -7.69 -9.75
N ALA A 19 -2.68 -6.61 -10.45
CA ALA A 19 -3.80 -6.61 -11.38
C ALA A 19 -3.58 -7.62 -12.51
N LYS A 20 -2.41 -7.58 -13.14
CA LYS A 20 -2.02 -8.55 -14.16
C LYS A 20 -2.08 -9.98 -13.64
N TYR A 21 -1.37 -10.25 -12.52
CA TYR A 21 -1.25 -11.61 -11.99
C TYR A 21 -2.60 -12.22 -11.62
N LEU A 22 -3.51 -11.44 -11.00
CA LEU A 22 -4.83 -11.94 -10.60
C LEU A 22 -5.76 -12.15 -11.81
N ALA A 23 -5.65 -11.32 -12.85
CA ALA A 23 -6.38 -11.54 -14.10
C ALA A 23 -5.92 -12.83 -14.81
N GLU A 24 -4.62 -13.09 -14.87
CA GLU A 24 -4.06 -14.34 -15.39
C GLU A 24 -4.50 -15.59 -14.59
N GLN A 25 -4.89 -15.42 -13.31
CA GLN A 25 -5.49 -16.48 -12.49
C GLN A 25 -7.02 -16.64 -12.72
N GLY A 26 -7.60 -15.93 -13.69
CA GLY A 26 -9.01 -16.04 -14.06
C GLY A 26 -9.96 -15.24 -13.17
N HIS A 27 -9.48 -14.23 -12.45
CA HIS A 27 -10.32 -13.30 -11.70
C HIS A 27 -10.80 -12.14 -12.58
N THR A 28 -11.97 -11.58 -12.25
CA THR A 28 -12.44 -10.31 -12.84
C THR A 28 -11.77 -9.17 -12.08
N VAL A 29 -10.84 -8.47 -12.72
CA VAL A 29 -10.01 -7.44 -12.08
C VAL A 29 -10.34 -6.06 -12.63
N TYR A 30 -10.61 -5.13 -11.73
CA TYR A 30 -10.73 -3.70 -11.96
C TYR A 30 -9.48 -3.00 -11.43
N ALA A 31 -8.67 -2.45 -12.33
CA ALA A 31 -7.48 -1.68 -12.03
C ALA A 31 -7.81 -0.19 -12.00
N ALA A 32 -7.64 0.44 -10.86
CA ALA A 32 -8.00 1.83 -10.64
C ALA A 32 -6.76 2.71 -10.35
N ALA A 33 -6.63 3.82 -11.07
CA ALA A 33 -5.62 4.85 -10.84
C ALA A 33 -5.96 6.14 -11.59
N ARG A 34 -5.23 7.23 -11.28
CA ARG A 34 -5.32 8.51 -11.99
C ARG A 34 -4.72 8.43 -13.41
N ARG A 35 -3.58 7.75 -13.53
CA ARG A 35 -2.79 7.62 -14.78
C ARG A 35 -3.33 6.45 -15.62
N VAL A 36 -4.50 6.64 -16.23
CA VAL A 36 -5.21 5.60 -17.00
C VAL A 36 -4.36 5.08 -18.16
N GLU A 37 -3.62 5.97 -18.81
CA GLU A 37 -2.74 5.66 -19.94
C GLU A 37 -1.67 4.62 -19.60
N LYS A 38 -1.18 4.61 -18.34
CA LYS A 38 -0.19 3.63 -17.85
C LYS A 38 -0.79 2.25 -17.55
N MET A 39 -2.10 2.09 -17.64
CA MET A 39 -2.79 0.83 -17.39
C MET A 39 -3.30 0.16 -18.68
N GLN A 40 -3.22 0.82 -19.86
CA GLN A 40 -3.79 0.32 -21.11
C GLN A 40 -3.25 -1.05 -21.52
N ASP A 41 -2.00 -1.32 -21.22
CA ASP A 41 -1.38 -2.63 -21.48
C ASP A 41 -1.95 -3.78 -20.63
N LEU A 42 -2.70 -3.48 -19.57
CA LEU A 42 -3.37 -4.48 -18.75
C LEU A 42 -4.64 -5.03 -19.43
N THR A 43 -5.24 -4.31 -20.38
CA THR A 43 -6.45 -4.74 -21.08
C THR A 43 -6.26 -6.03 -21.86
N LYS A 44 -5.05 -6.29 -22.36
CA LYS A 44 -4.69 -7.56 -23.04
C LYS A 44 -4.78 -8.80 -22.15
N PHE A 45 -4.81 -8.59 -20.81
CA PHE A 45 -5.05 -9.64 -19.82
C PHE A 45 -6.50 -9.70 -19.34
N GLY A 46 -7.40 -8.93 -19.95
CA GLY A 46 -8.81 -8.85 -19.55
C GLY A 46 -9.07 -7.95 -18.33
N VAL A 47 -8.09 -7.15 -17.89
CA VAL A 47 -8.27 -6.20 -16.79
C VAL A 47 -9.12 -5.02 -17.25
N LYS A 48 -10.14 -4.69 -16.47
CA LYS A 48 -10.99 -3.52 -16.65
C LYS A 48 -10.36 -2.30 -15.97
N ILE A 49 -10.30 -1.17 -16.68
CA ILE A 49 -9.60 0.03 -16.21
C ILE A 49 -10.60 1.05 -15.70
N LEU A 50 -10.33 1.61 -14.52
CA LEU A 50 -11.10 2.69 -13.92
C LEU A 50 -10.21 3.93 -13.70
N ALA A 51 -10.69 5.08 -14.15
CA ALA A 51 -10.14 6.37 -13.73
C ALA A 51 -10.61 6.65 -12.30
N MET A 52 -9.68 6.69 -11.34
CA MET A 52 -10.01 6.91 -9.92
C MET A 52 -8.87 7.63 -9.21
N ASP A 53 -9.21 8.70 -8.51
CA ASP A 53 -8.36 9.32 -7.50
C ASP A 53 -8.94 9.00 -6.12
N VAL A 54 -8.14 8.39 -5.26
CA VAL A 54 -8.57 8.04 -3.90
C VAL A 54 -8.75 9.26 -2.99
N THR A 55 -8.40 10.46 -3.45
CA THR A 55 -8.67 11.73 -2.78
C THR A 55 -9.91 12.46 -3.32
N ASP A 56 -10.56 11.89 -4.33
CA ASP A 56 -11.77 12.43 -4.95
C ASP A 56 -12.95 11.47 -4.76
N ASP A 57 -13.88 11.86 -3.88
CA ASP A 57 -15.05 11.04 -3.51
C ASP A 57 -15.92 10.70 -4.72
N ALA A 58 -16.10 11.62 -5.65
CA ALA A 58 -16.94 11.39 -6.84
C ALA A 58 -16.35 10.29 -7.73
N THR A 59 -15.03 10.27 -7.94
CA THR A 59 -14.38 9.23 -8.75
C THR A 59 -14.46 7.85 -8.08
N MET A 60 -14.35 7.79 -6.74
CA MET A 60 -14.50 6.55 -5.98
C MET A 60 -15.94 6.01 -6.06
N ILE A 61 -16.94 6.87 -5.85
CA ILE A 61 -18.37 6.51 -5.96
C ILE A 61 -18.67 5.97 -7.36
N ASN A 62 -18.23 6.68 -8.40
CA ASN A 62 -18.47 6.29 -9.79
C ASN A 62 -17.83 4.93 -10.10
N GLY A 63 -16.58 4.72 -9.68
CA GLY A 63 -15.89 3.44 -9.90
C GLY A 63 -16.56 2.26 -9.17
N VAL A 64 -16.97 2.44 -7.92
CA VAL A 64 -17.70 1.39 -7.17
C VAL A 64 -19.06 1.11 -7.83
N ASN A 65 -19.81 2.14 -8.22
CA ASN A 65 -21.11 1.99 -8.90
C ASN A 65 -20.96 1.27 -10.25
N GLU A 66 -19.91 1.56 -11.01
CA GLU A 66 -19.63 0.88 -12.27
C GLU A 66 -19.39 -0.63 -12.05
N ILE A 67 -18.58 -0.99 -11.05
CA ILE A 67 -18.36 -2.40 -10.71
C ILE A 67 -19.68 -3.06 -10.30
N LEU A 68 -20.47 -2.43 -9.44
CA LEU A 68 -21.73 -2.99 -8.97
C LEU A 68 -22.77 -3.14 -10.09
N LYS A 69 -22.80 -2.20 -11.02
CA LYS A 69 -23.68 -2.28 -12.22
C LYS A 69 -23.31 -3.47 -13.12
N ASN A 70 -22.02 -3.73 -13.30
CA ASN A 70 -21.53 -4.76 -14.20
C ASN A 70 -21.51 -6.16 -13.59
N GLU A 71 -21.16 -6.26 -12.30
CA GLU A 71 -20.85 -7.54 -11.63
C GLU A 71 -21.83 -7.88 -10.48
N ASN A 72 -22.58 -6.89 -10.00
CA ASN A 72 -23.47 -6.98 -8.83
C ASN A 72 -22.75 -7.53 -7.55
N ARG A 73 -21.44 -7.42 -7.51
CA ARG A 73 -20.60 -7.88 -6.39
C ARG A 73 -19.23 -7.20 -6.36
N ILE A 74 -18.64 -7.17 -5.17
CA ILE A 74 -17.21 -6.90 -4.94
C ILE A 74 -16.72 -7.91 -3.92
N ASP A 75 -15.82 -8.81 -4.31
CA ASP A 75 -15.31 -9.86 -3.42
C ASP A 75 -14.05 -9.43 -2.70
N VAL A 76 -13.20 -8.66 -3.37
CA VAL A 76 -11.92 -8.22 -2.84
C VAL A 76 -11.69 -6.75 -3.17
N LEU A 77 -11.31 -5.98 -2.15
CA LEU A 77 -10.77 -4.63 -2.30
C LEU A 77 -9.30 -4.66 -1.92
N VAL A 78 -8.42 -4.31 -2.85
CA VAL A 78 -6.99 -4.13 -2.61
C VAL A 78 -6.67 -2.64 -2.56
N ASN A 79 -6.54 -2.10 -1.37
CA ASN A 79 -6.11 -0.74 -1.10
C ASN A 79 -4.59 -0.68 -1.21
N ASN A 80 -4.10 -0.41 -2.41
CA ASN A 80 -2.67 -0.33 -2.71
C ASN A 80 -2.21 1.09 -3.06
N ALA A 81 -3.10 2.00 -3.46
CA ALA A 81 -2.74 3.39 -3.69
C ALA A 81 -2.05 3.98 -2.47
N GLY A 82 -0.92 4.65 -2.68
CA GLY A 82 -0.14 5.25 -1.62
C GLY A 82 1.21 5.74 -2.13
N TYR A 83 1.79 6.70 -1.44
CA TYR A 83 3.14 7.20 -1.71
C TYR A 83 3.86 7.57 -0.41
N GLY A 84 5.15 7.82 -0.51
CA GLY A 84 5.97 8.30 0.59
C GLY A 84 6.52 9.69 0.27
N SER A 85 6.17 10.67 1.09
CA SER A 85 6.83 11.96 1.13
C SER A 85 7.94 11.89 2.17
N TYR A 86 9.18 11.98 1.70
CA TYR A 86 10.37 11.92 2.54
C TYR A 86 10.99 13.32 2.68
N GLY A 87 11.52 13.59 3.85
CA GLY A 87 12.16 14.82 4.30
C GLY A 87 12.26 14.85 5.82
N ALA A 88 13.15 15.68 6.38
CA ALA A 88 13.16 15.92 7.81
C ALA A 88 11.80 16.51 8.24
N LEU A 89 11.33 16.17 9.44
CA LEU A 89 10.01 16.57 9.90
C LEU A 89 9.78 18.09 9.81
N GLU A 90 10.80 18.88 10.15
CA GLU A 90 10.71 20.36 10.13
C GLU A 90 10.76 20.96 8.72
N ASP A 91 11.30 20.22 7.75
CA ASP A 91 11.39 20.66 6.35
C ASP A 91 10.12 20.32 5.54
N VAL A 92 9.38 19.29 5.96
CA VAL A 92 8.17 18.86 5.22
C VAL A 92 7.00 19.77 5.56
N PRO A 93 6.40 20.47 4.55
CA PRO A 93 5.22 21.29 4.79
C PRO A 93 4.05 20.46 5.34
N ILE A 94 3.30 21.01 6.29
CA ILE A 94 2.11 20.35 6.86
C ILE A 94 1.05 20.03 5.80
N SER A 95 0.96 20.84 4.75
CA SER A 95 0.07 20.56 3.60
C SER A 95 0.43 19.26 2.90
N GLU A 96 1.73 18.97 2.72
CA GLU A 96 2.23 17.73 2.13
C GLU A 96 1.95 16.54 3.06
N ALA A 97 2.20 16.69 4.36
CA ALA A 97 1.87 15.69 5.36
C ALA A 97 0.37 15.33 5.35
N LYS A 98 -0.50 16.34 5.29
CA LYS A 98 -1.95 16.14 5.18
C LYS A 98 -2.31 15.40 3.89
N HIS A 99 -1.73 15.81 2.75
CA HIS A 99 -2.00 15.14 1.48
C HIS A 99 -1.55 13.67 1.49
N GLN A 100 -0.43 13.36 2.14
CA GLN A 100 0.00 11.97 2.32
C GLN A 100 -1.02 11.16 3.13
N PHE A 101 -1.60 11.74 4.17
CA PHE A 101 -2.67 11.09 4.94
C PHE A 101 -3.98 10.98 4.15
N GLU A 102 -4.33 11.98 3.33
CA GLU A 102 -5.49 11.90 2.42
C GLU A 102 -5.37 10.66 1.52
N VAL A 103 -4.22 10.45 0.89
CA VAL A 103 -4.02 9.29 0.01
C VAL A 103 -3.91 7.99 0.80
N ASN A 104 -3.03 7.93 1.82
CA ASN A 104 -2.63 6.67 2.45
C ASN A 104 -3.64 6.16 3.48
N ILE A 105 -4.52 7.03 4.01
CA ILE A 105 -5.44 6.71 5.11
C ILE A 105 -6.89 7.07 4.75
N PHE A 106 -7.18 8.36 4.51
CA PHE A 106 -8.59 8.79 4.38
C PHE A 106 -9.23 8.26 3.09
N GLY A 107 -8.54 8.33 1.96
CA GLY A 107 -9.03 7.78 0.70
C GLY A 107 -9.23 6.26 0.75
N LEU A 108 -8.28 5.53 1.32
CA LEU A 108 -8.39 4.10 1.58
C LEU A 108 -9.60 3.78 2.47
N ALA A 109 -9.77 4.52 3.57
CA ALA A 109 -10.90 4.33 4.49
C ALA A 109 -12.23 4.63 3.78
N ARG A 110 -12.30 5.73 3.02
CA ARG A 110 -13.48 6.09 2.26
C ARG A 110 -13.87 5.06 1.20
N LEU A 111 -12.92 4.58 0.42
CA LEU A 111 -13.19 3.53 -0.57
C LEU A 111 -13.66 2.22 0.11
N THR A 112 -13.09 1.91 1.28
CA THR A 112 -13.54 0.78 2.10
C THR A 112 -15.01 0.97 2.52
N GLN A 113 -15.40 2.17 3.00
CA GLN A 113 -16.79 2.48 3.34
C GLN A 113 -17.74 2.29 2.16
N LEU A 114 -17.32 2.62 0.94
CA LEU A 114 -18.13 2.45 -0.26
C LEU A 114 -18.30 0.97 -0.66
N ALA A 115 -17.30 0.12 -0.43
CA ALA A 115 -17.36 -1.31 -0.74
C ALA A 115 -18.11 -2.14 0.31
N LEU A 116 -18.07 -1.72 1.58
CA LEU A 116 -18.61 -2.48 2.71
C LEU A 116 -20.11 -2.81 2.63
N PRO A 117 -21.03 -1.91 2.19
CA PRO A 117 -22.46 -2.25 2.09
C PRO A 117 -22.70 -3.47 1.22
N GLN A 118 -22.01 -3.56 0.07
CA GLN A 118 -22.13 -4.70 -0.81
C GLN A 118 -21.52 -5.97 -0.21
N MET A 119 -20.34 -5.88 0.40
CA MET A 119 -19.71 -7.04 1.07
C MET A 119 -20.56 -7.58 2.24
N ARG A 120 -21.21 -6.69 2.99
CA ARG A 120 -22.16 -7.09 4.05
C ARG A 120 -23.39 -7.79 3.47
N LYS A 121 -23.97 -7.28 2.37
CA LYS A 121 -25.07 -7.93 1.66
C LYS A 121 -24.71 -9.33 1.18
N GLN A 122 -23.45 -9.53 0.79
CA GLN A 122 -22.90 -10.83 0.38
C GLN A 122 -22.58 -11.75 1.57
N SER A 123 -22.57 -11.24 2.81
CA SER A 123 -22.05 -11.92 4.01
C SER A 123 -20.63 -12.49 3.78
N SER A 124 -19.87 -11.85 2.92
CA SER A 124 -18.50 -12.24 2.56
C SER A 124 -17.76 -11.10 1.89
N GLY A 125 -16.47 -11.03 2.11
CA GLY A 125 -15.58 -10.05 1.47
C GLY A 125 -14.15 -10.17 1.98
N THR A 126 -13.24 -9.55 1.28
CA THR A 126 -11.84 -9.45 1.71
C THR A 126 -11.29 -8.06 1.41
N ILE A 127 -10.84 -7.38 2.45
CA ILE A 127 -10.15 -6.09 2.34
C ILE A 127 -8.66 -6.37 2.54
N ILE A 128 -7.85 -5.97 1.59
CA ILE A 128 -6.40 -6.09 1.63
C ILE A 128 -5.80 -4.69 1.65
N ASN A 129 -5.18 -4.33 2.76
CA ASN A 129 -4.49 -3.05 2.93
C ASN A 129 -2.99 -3.24 2.73
N VAL A 130 -2.43 -2.58 1.71
CA VAL A 130 -0.99 -2.61 1.46
C VAL A 130 -0.30 -1.58 2.37
N SER A 131 0.21 -2.08 3.49
CA SER A 131 1.02 -1.32 4.45
C SER A 131 2.49 -1.29 4.01
N SER A 132 3.39 -1.51 4.92
CA SER A 132 4.84 -1.63 4.74
C SER A 132 5.43 -2.31 5.98
N MET A 133 6.64 -2.84 5.88
CA MET A 133 7.44 -3.11 7.08
C MET A 133 7.62 -1.83 7.91
N GLY A 134 7.68 -0.66 7.26
CA GLY A 134 7.71 0.67 7.88
C GLY A 134 6.42 1.09 8.60
N GLY A 135 5.38 0.25 8.64
CA GLY A 135 4.25 0.39 9.56
C GLY A 135 4.50 -0.21 10.95
N ARG A 136 5.71 -0.72 11.21
CA ARG A 136 6.10 -1.35 12.48
C ARG A 136 7.38 -0.76 13.09
N PHE A 137 8.07 0.08 12.36
CA PHE A 137 9.24 0.86 12.82
C PHE A 137 9.37 2.14 12.00
N GLY A 138 10.12 3.11 12.53
CA GLY A 138 10.46 4.34 11.84
C GLY A 138 11.92 4.35 11.38
N GLU A 139 12.22 5.25 10.45
CA GLU A 139 13.58 5.59 10.02
C GLU A 139 13.67 7.12 9.81
N PRO A 140 14.87 7.69 9.81
CA PRO A 140 15.06 9.11 9.55
C PRO A 140 14.40 9.56 8.24
N HIS A 141 13.97 10.81 8.19
CA HIS A 141 13.36 11.45 7.02
C HIS A 141 11.99 10.87 6.57
N GLY A 142 11.53 9.78 7.17
CA GLY A 142 10.26 9.12 6.81
C GLY A 142 9.15 9.34 7.83
N ALA A 143 9.22 10.34 8.71
CA ALA A 143 8.30 10.50 9.86
C ALA A 143 6.81 10.43 9.45
N TRP A 144 6.40 11.21 8.45
CA TRP A 144 5.00 11.23 7.99
C TRP A 144 4.59 9.94 7.27
N TYR A 145 5.50 9.36 6.49
CA TYR A 145 5.23 8.08 5.85
C TYR A 145 5.03 6.98 6.88
N HIS A 146 5.95 6.84 7.83
CA HIS A 146 5.84 5.84 8.90
C HIS A 146 4.58 6.07 9.73
N ALA A 147 4.29 7.32 10.13
CA ALA A 147 3.06 7.65 10.84
C ALA A 147 1.81 7.17 10.08
N SER A 148 1.73 7.40 8.76
CA SER A 148 0.62 6.93 7.94
C SER A 148 0.51 5.40 7.91
N LYS A 149 1.65 4.70 7.82
CA LYS A 149 1.65 3.22 7.79
C LYS A 149 1.34 2.61 9.16
N PHE A 150 1.77 3.22 10.28
CA PHE A 150 1.33 2.84 11.62
C PHE A 150 -0.17 3.08 11.81
N ALA A 151 -0.70 4.22 11.34
CA ALA A 151 -2.13 4.49 11.35
C ALA A 151 -2.93 3.44 10.58
N LEU A 152 -2.43 3.01 9.40
CA LEU A 152 -3.05 1.95 8.60
C LEU A 152 -3.06 0.59 9.31
N GLU A 153 -1.99 0.25 10.03
CA GLU A 153 -1.93 -0.98 10.83
C GLU A 153 -2.99 -0.98 11.93
N GLY A 154 -3.12 0.13 12.69
CA GLY A 154 -4.12 0.29 13.75
C GLY A 154 -5.55 0.29 13.21
N LEU A 155 -5.80 1.05 12.14
CA LEU A 155 -7.08 1.07 11.42
C LEU A 155 -7.49 -0.35 10.98
N SER A 156 -6.55 -1.10 10.42
CA SER A 156 -6.80 -2.46 9.94
C SER A 156 -7.12 -3.43 11.08
N ASP A 157 -6.50 -3.27 12.24
CA ASP A 157 -6.77 -4.11 13.41
C ASP A 157 -8.18 -3.87 13.97
N SER A 158 -8.62 -2.61 14.08
CA SER A 158 -9.99 -2.27 14.52
C SER A 158 -11.02 -2.78 13.53
N LEU A 159 -10.81 -2.46 12.24
CA LEU A 159 -11.72 -2.86 11.16
C LEU A 159 -11.89 -4.39 11.08
N ARG A 160 -10.83 -5.15 11.30
CA ARG A 160 -10.89 -6.62 11.32
C ARG A 160 -11.85 -7.15 12.40
N MET A 161 -11.85 -6.55 13.58
CA MET A 161 -12.73 -6.93 14.68
C MET A 161 -14.17 -6.53 14.39
N GLU A 162 -14.41 -5.33 13.89
CA GLU A 162 -15.73 -4.82 13.52
C GLU A 162 -16.41 -5.68 12.44
N LEU A 163 -15.64 -6.09 11.42
CA LEU A 163 -16.18 -6.79 10.26
C LEU A 163 -16.29 -8.30 10.40
N LYS A 164 -15.74 -8.87 11.47
CA LYS A 164 -15.79 -10.32 11.72
C LYS A 164 -17.21 -10.87 11.72
N GLN A 165 -18.16 -10.15 12.31
CA GLN A 165 -19.58 -10.53 12.38
C GLN A 165 -20.25 -10.65 11.00
N PHE A 166 -19.71 -10.00 9.97
CA PHE A 166 -20.22 -10.02 8.61
C PHE A 166 -19.49 -10.99 7.66
N GLY A 167 -18.57 -11.81 8.20
CA GLY A 167 -17.78 -12.74 7.38
C GLY A 167 -16.76 -12.05 6.46
N ILE A 168 -16.39 -10.80 6.76
CA ILE A 168 -15.44 -10.02 5.95
C ILE A 168 -14.05 -10.09 6.57
N ASN A 169 -13.07 -10.50 5.78
CA ASN A 169 -11.66 -10.54 6.20
C ASN A 169 -10.95 -9.20 5.96
N VAL A 170 -10.11 -8.79 6.92
CA VAL A 170 -9.19 -7.66 6.75
C VAL A 170 -7.77 -8.16 6.91
N ILE A 171 -6.97 -7.94 5.86
CA ILE A 171 -5.61 -8.48 5.73
C ILE A 171 -4.65 -7.34 5.47
N VAL A 172 -3.54 -7.32 6.17
CA VAL A 172 -2.46 -6.36 5.95
C VAL A 172 -1.32 -7.05 5.21
N ILE A 173 -0.89 -6.48 4.09
CA ILE A 173 0.35 -6.85 3.43
C ILE A 173 1.43 -5.90 3.91
N GLN A 174 2.58 -6.44 4.29
CA GLN A 174 3.74 -5.70 4.78
C GLN A 174 4.92 -5.91 3.82
N PRO A 175 4.99 -5.16 2.70
CA PRO A 175 6.13 -5.22 1.81
C PRO A 175 7.41 -4.76 2.50
N GLY A 176 8.52 -5.41 2.18
CA GLY A 176 9.85 -4.87 2.38
C GLY A 176 10.26 -3.97 1.20
N SER A 177 11.55 -3.90 0.90
CA SER A 177 12.01 -3.16 -0.28
C SER A 177 11.59 -3.87 -1.57
N ILE A 178 10.88 -3.14 -2.44
CA ILE A 178 10.35 -3.63 -3.73
C ILE A 178 10.81 -2.69 -4.84
N ASN A 179 11.36 -3.24 -5.92
CA ASN A 179 11.81 -2.47 -7.09
C ASN A 179 10.59 -1.87 -7.82
N THR A 180 10.30 -0.62 -7.57
CA THR A 180 9.22 0.15 -8.18
C THR A 180 9.63 1.62 -8.29
N GLU A 181 8.98 2.39 -9.15
CA GLU A 181 9.18 3.86 -9.25
C GLU A 181 8.92 4.61 -7.91
N TRP A 182 8.36 3.93 -6.88
CA TRP A 182 8.09 4.51 -5.57
C TRP A 182 9.38 4.93 -4.84
N ILE A 183 10.44 4.12 -4.93
CA ILE A 183 11.72 4.41 -4.25
C ILE A 183 12.34 5.67 -4.86
N ASP A 184 12.40 5.75 -6.19
CA ASP A 184 12.98 6.89 -6.91
C ASP A 184 12.23 8.18 -6.56
N ILE A 185 10.88 8.14 -6.56
CA ILE A 185 10.03 9.28 -6.19
C ILE A 185 10.29 9.70 -4.74
N ALA A 186 10.43 8.75 -3.81
CA ALA A 186 10.67 9.04 -2.41
C ALA A 186 12.04 9.68 -2.18
N GLN A 187 13.10 9.21 -2.87
CA GLN A 187 14.44 9.77 -2.77
C GLN A 187 14.52 11.15 -3.42
N ASP A 188 13.91 11.35 -4.58
CA ASP A 188 13.79 12.67 -5.22
C ASP A 188 13.11 13.69 -4.31
N ASN A 189 12.04 13.28 -3.63
CA ASN A 189 11.35 14.15 -2.67
C ASN A 189 12.23 14.46 -1.46
N LEU A 190 12.97 13.49 -0.93
CA LEU A 190 13.90 13.70 0.17
C LEU A 190 14.94 14.76 -0.16
N LEU A 191 15.62 14.63 -1.30
CA LEU A 191 16.67 15.57 -1.71
C LEU A 191 16.11 16.97 -2.03
N LYS A 192 14.93 17.05 -2.64
CA LYS A 192 14.24 18.33 -2.88
C LYS A 192 13.82 19.02 -1.57
N THR A 193 13.42 18.25 -0.58
CA THR A 193 12.89 18.78 0.69
C THR A 193 14.01 19.13 1.67
N SER A 194 15.00 18.24 1.84
CA SER A 194 16.03 18.37 2.88
C SER A 194 17.47 18.43 2.34
N GLY A 195 17.65 18.43 1.03
CA GLY A 195 19.00 18.43 0.43
C GLY A 195 19.77 19.75 0.58
N ASP A 196 19.11 20.85 0.93
CA ASP A 196 19.74 22.15 1.20
C ASP A 196 19.43 22.72 2.60
N SER A 197 18.92 21.87 3.52
CA SER A 197 18.61 22.22 4.89
C SER A 197 19.73 21.82 5.86
N ALA A 198 19.48 22.02 7.16
CA ALA A 198 20.34 21.51 8.23
C ALA A 198 20.52 19.96 8.19
N TYR A 199 19.64 19.27 7.50
CA TYR A 199 19.62 17.80 7.35
C TYR A 199 20.33 17.29 6.09
N LYS A 200 20.92 18.16 5.27
CA LYS A 200 21.57 17.80 3.99
C LYS A 200 22.45 16.55 4.10
N LYS A 201 23.38 16.54 5.06
CA LYS A 201 24.33 15.42 5.21
C LYS A 201 23.63 14.08 5.45
N SER A 202 22.60 14.05 6.29
CA SER A 202 21.86 12.82 6.59
C SER A 202 20.90 12.44 5.46
N ALA A 203 20.34 13.41 4.72
CA ALA A 203 19.52 13.17 3.53
C ALA A 203 20.34 12.53 2.40
N GLU A 204 21.55 13.06 2.12
CA GLU A 204 22.47 12.47 1.14
C GLU A 204 22.94 11.06 1.56
N ALA A 205 23.18 10.82 2.85
CA ALA A 205 23.55 9.50 3.34
C ALA A 205 22.40 8.49 3.19
N HIS A 206 21.16 8.93 3.45
CA HIS A 206 19.95 8.13 3.25
C HIS A 206 19.79 7.76 1.76
N ASP A 207 19.92 8.72 0.86
CA ASP A 207 19.84 8.49 -0.59
C ASP A 207 20.90 7.49 -1.05
N LYS A 208 22.17 7.67 -0.66
CA LYS A 208 23.27 6.75 -0.96
C LYS A 208 23.03 5.33 -0.41
N PHE A 209 22.39 5.21 0.74
CA PHE A 209 22.03 3.91 1.30
C PHE A 209 20.98 3.22 0.45
N TYR A 210 19.86 3.92 0.11
CA TYR A 210 18.79 3.34 -0.68
C TYR A 210 19.18 3.04 -2.13
N ALA A 211 20.10 3.79 -2.72
CA ALA A 211 20.68 3.48 -4.03
C ALA A 211 21.36 2.09 -4.09
N LYS A 212 21.83 1.57 -2.94
CA LYS A 212 22.45 0.24 -2.82
C LYS A 212 21.46 -0.87 -2.47
N VAL A 213 20.25 -0.52 -2.02
CA VAL A 213 19.25 -1.50 -1.59
C VAL A 213 18.65 -2.22 -2.80
N LYS A 214 18.88 -3.52 -2.87
CA LYS A 214 18.24 -4.37 -3.90
C LYS A 214 16.85 -4.79 -3.44
N GLY A 215 15.83 -4.21 -4.03
CA GLY A 215 14.45 -4.59 -3.80
C GLY A 215 14.07 -5.89 -4.50
N SER A 216 13.01 -6.55 -4.04
CA SER A 216 12.41 -7.68 -4.73
C SER A 216 11.53 -7.21 -5.89
N HIS A 217 11.34 -8.06 -6.91
CA HIS A 217 10.39 -7.77 -7.99
C HIS A 217 8.95 -7.71 -7.43
N PRO A 218 8.08 -6.78 -7.91
CA PRO A 218 6.69 -6.61 -7.44
C PRO A 218 5.84 -7.89 -7.45
N ILE A 219 6.15 -8.84 -8.32
CA ILE A 219 5.46 -10.15 -8.40
C ILE A 219 5.44 -10.90 -7.06
N VAL A 220 6.43 -10.67 -6.20
CA VAL A 220 6.49 -11.30 -4.86
C VAL A 220 5.30 -10.87 -4.02
N ILE A 221 4.90 -9.61 -4.13
CA ILE A 221 3.74 -9.05 -3.43
C ILE A 221 2.45 -9.50 -4.11
N ALA A 222 2.39 -9.50 -5.44
CA ALA A 222 1.23 -10.00 -6.19
C ALA A 222 0.89 -11.45 -5.81
N LYS A 223 1.89 -12.34 -5.78
CA LYS A 223 1.74 -13.74 -5.33
C LYS A 223 1.32 -13.84 -3.87
N THR A 224 1.81 -12.94 -3.02
CA THR A 224 1.44 -12.90 -1.59
C THR A 224 -0.02 -12.49 -1.42
N ILE A 225 -0.49 -11.49 -2.17
CA ILE A 225 -1.89 -11.06 -2.21
C ILE A 225 -2.77 -12.21 -2.73
N ALA A 226 -2.41 -12.84 -3.83
CA ALA A 226 -3.16 -13.99 -4.38
C ALA A 226 -3.26 -15.15 -3.36
N LYS A 227 -2.17 -15.46 -2.67
CA LYS A 227 -2.17 -16.45 -1.58
C LYS A 227 -3.12 -16.07 -0.45
N ALA A 228 -3.16 -14.80 -0.06
CA ALA A 228 -4.06 -14.31 0.98
C ALA A 228 -5.54 -14.41 0.54
N ILE A 229 -5.85 -14.08 -0.72
CA ILE A 229 -7.19 -14.19 -1.32
C ILE A 229 -7.68 -15.64 -1.40
N ALA A 230 -6.79 -16.57 -1.72
CA ALA A 230 -7.12 -17.98 -1.89
C ALA A 230 -7.26 -18.75 -0.56
N ALA A 231 -6.80 -18.19 0.55
CA ALA A 231 -6.81 -18.86 1.83
C ALA A 231 -8.21 -18.91 2.47
N ASN A 232 -8.68 -20.09 2.86
CA ASN A 232 -9.95 -20.25 3.59
C ASN A 232 -9.94 -19.54 4.96
N ARG A 233 -8.77 -19.53 5.63
CA ARG A 233 -8.52 -18.83 6.90
C ARG A 233 -7.25 -18.01 6.73
N PRO A 234 -7.33 -16.82 6.12
CA PRO A 234 -6.15 -16.00 5.89
C PRO A 234 -5.51 -15.53 7.19
N LYS A 235 -4.18 -15.38 7.18
CA LYS A 235 -3.48 -14.68 8.25
C LYS A 235 -3.89 -13.21 8.22
N THR A 236 -3.82 -12.55 9.37
CA THR A 236 -4.11 -11.12 9.48
C THR A 236 -3.01 -10.26 8.85
N ARG A 237 -1.78 -10.77 8.76
CA ARG A 237 -0.61 -10.09 8.18
C ARG A 237 0.24 -11.03 7.34
N TYR A 238 0.75 -10.50 6.22
CA TYR A 238 1.69 -11.18 5.34
C TYR A 238 2.87 -10.26 5.03
N ALA A 239 4.05 -10.61 5.55
CA ALA A 239 5.29 -9.93 5.22
C ALA A 239 5.98 -10.61 4.04
N ALA A 240 6.40 -9.84 3.03
CA ALA A 240 7.06 -10.34 1.83
C ALA A 240 7.99 -9.28 1.20
N GLY A 241 8.91 -9.71 0.38
CA GLY A 241 9.92 -8.86 -0.24
C GLY A 241 11.20 -8.72 0.60
N SER A 242 12.17 -8.03 0.03
CA SER A 242 13.51 -7.90 0.60
C SER A 242 13.45 -7.28 2.00
N MET A 243 14.17 -7.88 2.95
CA MET A 243 14.31 -7.46 4.34
C MET A 243 13.02 -7.43 5.19
N ALA A 244 11.82 -7.65 4.63
CA ALA A 244 10.56 -7.57 5.38
C ALA A 244 10.55 -8.45 6.64
N LYS A 245 10.77 -9.75 6.47
CA LYS A 245 10.70 -10.70 7.59
C LYS A 245 11.83 -10.51 8.61
N PRO A 246 13.11 -10.40 8.23
CA PRO A 246 14.20 -10.17 9.18
C PRO A 246 14.02 -8.90 10.00
N LEU A 247 13.70 -7.76 9.37
CA LEU A 247 13.54 -6.49 10.07
C LEU A 247 12.34 -6.50 11.03
N LEU A 248 11.21 -7.05 10.59
CA LEU A 248 10.03 -7.19 11.46
C LEU A 248 10.29 -8.11 12.65
N PHE A 249 11.03 -9.20 12.45
CA PHE A 249 11.44 -10.09 13.54
C PHE A 249 12.41 -9.38 14.50
N PHE A 250 13.44 -8.72 13.95
CA PHE A 250 14.39 -7.96 14.75
C PHE A 250 13.72 -6.85 15.55
N ARG A 251 12.82 -6.08 14.91
CA ARG A 251 12.04 -5.03 15.60
C ARG A 251 11.21 -5.57 16.77
N LYS A 252 10.74 -6.79 16.68
CA LYS A 252 9.93 -7.42 17.73
C LYS A 252 10.75 -7.75 19.00
N ILE A 253 12.04 -8.04 18.86
CA ILE A 253 12.92 -8.48 19.96
C ILE A 253 13.88 -7.42 20.43
N ALA A 254 14.24 -6.45 19.61
CA ALA A 254 15.12 -5.36 19.95
C ALA A 254 14.41 -4.26 20.76
N SER A 255 15.09 -3.71 21.76
CA SER A 255 14.64 -2.45 22.37
C SER A 255 14.78 -1.28 21.39
N ASP A 256 14.03 -0.19 21.61
CA ASP A 256 14.08 0.99 20.74
C ASP A 256 15.53 1.49 20.56
N ARG A 257 16.29 1.62 21.65
CA ARG A 257 17.67 2.10 21.60
C ARG A 257 18.58 1.23 20.73
N ILE A 258 18.44 -0.09 20.80
CA ILE A 258 19.23 -1.02 19.98
C ILE A 258 18.82 -0.91 18.53
N PHE A 259 17.52 -0.87 18.26
CA PHE A 259 17.00 -0.75 16.92
C PHE A 259 17.44 0.56 16.27
N ASP A 260 17.28 1.69 16.97
CA ASP A 260 17.67 3.01 16.50
C ASP A 260 19.17 3.10 16.21
N ALA A 261 20.02 2.56 17.09
CA ALA A 261 21.48 2.56 16.90
C ALA A 261 21.88 1.80 15.61
N ILE A 262 21.23 0.67 15.32
CA ILE A 262 21.49 -0.11 14.12
C ILE A 262 20.97 0.62 12.88
N MET A 263 19.75 1.17 12.93
CA MET A 263 19.20 1.93 11.81
C MET A 263 20.07 3.16 11.51
N MET A 264 20.44 3.94 12.52
CA MET A 264 21.28 5.13 12.36
C MET A 264 22.67 4.84 11.81
N ASN A 265 23.20 3.63 12.03
CA ASN A 265 24.51 3.27 11.48
C ASN A 265 24.51 3.17 9.94
N ASN A 266 23.35 2.97 9.33
CA ASN A 266 23.20 2.93 7.87
C ASN A 266 23.24 4.33 7.21
N TYR A 267 23.12 5.39 8.03
CA TYR A 267 23.03 6.79 7.56
C TYR A 267 24.21 7.67 8.01
N LYS A 268 25.35 7.02 8.31
CA LYS A 268 26.62 7.71 8.64
C LYS A 268 27.48 7.95 7.41
#